data_1c0872142b25cad9f014f7adcd8987a4
#
_entry.id   1c0872142b25cad9f014f7adcd8987a4
#
_cell.length_a   1.000
_cell.length_b   1.000
_cell.length_c   1.000
_cell.angle_alpha   90.00
_cell.angle_beta   90.00
_cell.angle_gamma   90.00
#
_symmetry.space_group_name_H-M   'P 1'
#
loop_
_entity.id
_entity.type
_entity.pdbx_description
1 polymer ?
#
loop_
_entity_poly.entity_id
_entity_poly.type
_entity_poly.pdbx_seq_one_letter_code
_entity_poly.pdbx_strand_id
1 'polypeptide(L)'
;MTPVSRIVWAVLLAALAFFSCASAQDKKHEAQLRAVHGTVLDKSENPLSGGIVFLKNMRTKGVTTHITGEDGNYRFSGLDPNVDYEIHAEKEGITSITKTVSSFDSRKDIVLSLKLDRKRPEK
;
A
#
# COMPACT_ATOMS: atom_id res chain seq x y z
N MET A 1 2.03 -47.45 -38.79
CA MET A 1 1.82 -46.21 -38.35
C MET A 1 0.55 -45.97 -37.71
N THR A 2 0.58 -45.68 -36.52
CA THR A 2 -0.55 -45.80 -35.65
C THR A 2 -1.23 -44.44 -35.47
N PRO A 3 -2.55 -44.34 -35.72
CA PRO A 3 -3.26 -43.06 -35.50
C PRO A 3 -3.36 -42.68 -34.03
N VAL A 4 -2.94 -43.52 -33.12
CA VAL A 4 -3.01 -43.27 -31.68
C VAL A 4 -2.09 -42.14 -31.24
N SER A 5 -0.94 -42.00 -31.89
CA SER A 5 0.01 -40.94 -31.54
C SER A 5 -0.50 -39.51 -31.87
N ARG A 6 -1.37 -39.36 -32.87
CA ARG A 6 -1.98 -38.09 -33.21
C ARG A 6 -3.02 -37.65 -32.19
N ILE A 7 -3.74 -38.57 -31.60
CA ILE A 7 -4.75 -38.32 -30.58
C ILE A 7 -4.09 -37.90 -29.27
N VAL A 8 -2.97 -38.51 -28.91
CA VAL A 8 -2.23 -38.20 -27.69
C VAL A 8 -1.67 -36.76 -27.74
N TRP A 9 -1.20 -36.30 -28.88
CA TRP A 9 -0.72 -34.92 -29.06
C TRP A 9 -1.82 -33.91 -28.92
N ALA A 10 -3.00 -34.18 -29.43
CA ALA A 10 -4.13 -33.30 -29.34
C ALA A 10 -4.62 -33.10 -27.89
N VAL A 11 -4.59 -34.16 -27.09
CA VAL A 11 -4.99 -34.14 -25.68
C VAL A 11 -3.99 -33.33 -24.85
N LEU A 12 -2.69 -33.43 -25.15
CA LEU A 12 -1.66 -32.67 -24.47
C LEU A 12 -1.78 -31.17 -24.71
N LEU A 13 -2.14 -30.75 -25.92
CA LEU A 13 -2.34 -29.34 -26.24
C LEU A 13 -3.56 -28.74 -25.55
N ALA A 14 -4.62 -29.51 -25.36
CA ALA A 14 -5.81 -29.05 -24.66
C ALA A 14 -5.57 -28.84 -23.16
N ALA A 15 -4.71 -29.66 -22.54
CA ALA A 15 -4.39 -29.53 -21.12
C ALA A 15 -3.57 -28.27 -20.81
N LEU A 16 -2.73 -27.81 -21.74
CA LEU A 16 -1.94 -26.61 -21.56
C LEU A 16 -2.76 -25.32 -21.61
N ALA A 17 -3.89 -25.33 -22.30
CA ALA A 17 -4.75 -24.16 -22.42
C ALA A 17 -5.51 -23.84 -21.14
N PHE A 18 -5.74 -24.82 -20.28
CA PHE A 18 -6.46 -24.61 -19.01
C PHE A 18 -5.63 -23.91 -17.94
N PHE A 19 -4.31 -23.99 -18.02
CA PHE A 19 -3.44 -23.41 -16.99
C PHE A 19 -3.31 -21.89 -17.07
N SER A 20 -3.59 -21.30 -18.24
CA SER A 20 -3.39 -19.86 -18.40
C SER A 20 -4.54 -18.99 -17.87
N CYS A 21 -5.72 -19.57 -17.59
CA CYS A 21 -6.85 -18.80 -17.08
C CYS A 21 -6.82 -18.52 -15.58
N ALA A 22 -6.13 -19.35 -14.78
CA ALA A 22 -6.12 -19.22 -13.33
C ALA A 22 -5.28 -18.02 -12.84
N SER A 23 -4.19 -17.68 -13.53
CA SER A 23 -3.32 -16.59 -13.11
C SER A 23 -3.87 -15.20 -13.39
N ALA A 24 -4.83 -15.06 -14.31
CA ALA A 24 -5.42 -13.78 -14.63
C ALA A 24 -6.42 -13.28 -13.58
N GLN A 25 -7.05 -14.18 -12.81
CA GLN A 25 -8.00 -13.81 -11.76
C GLN A 25 -7.32 -13.28 -10.50
N ASP A 26 -6.15 -13.83 -10.14
CA ASP A 26 -5.41 -13.37 -8.98
C ASP A 26 -4.88 -11.95 -9.16
N LYS A 27 -4.46 -11.58 -10.37
CA LYS A 27 -3.99 -10.22 -10.66
C LYS A 27 -5.09 -9.18 -10.56
N LYS A 28 -6.33 -9.51 -10.89
CA LYS A 28 -7.45 -8.59 -10.75
C LYS A 28 -7.82 -8.33 -9.30
N HIS A 29 -7.65 -9.31 -8.43
CA HIS A 29 -7.94 -9.17 -7.01
C HIS A 29 -6.94 -8.25 -6.33
N GLU A 30 -5.65 -8.39 -6.63
CA GLU A 30 -4.59 -7.56 -6.08
C GLU A 30 -4.69 -6.10 -6.55
N ALA A 31 -5.20 -5.87 -7.75
CA ALA A 31 -5.31 -4.53 -8.33
C ALA A 31 -6.35 -3.64 -7.63
N GLN A 32 -7.21 -4.20 -6.76
CA GLN A 32 -8.22 -3.44 -6.04
C GLN A 32 -7.70 -2.78 -4.76
N LEU A 33 -6.56 -3.25 -4.23
CA LEU A 33 -5.98 -2.69 -3.02
C LEU A 33 -5.21 -1.41 -3.33
N ARG A 34 -5.13 -0.53 -2.32
CA ARG A 34 -4.44 0.76 -2.46
C ARG A 34 -3.16 0.77 -1.66
N ALA A 35 -2.30 1.73 -1.99
CA ALA A 35 -1.08 2.01 -1.25
C ALA A 35 -0.97 3.51 -1.01
N VAL A 36 -0.41 3.90 0.13
CA VAL A 36 -0.02 5.27 0.41
C VAL A 36 1.47 5.30 0.71
N HIS A 37 2.17 6.26 0.15
CA HIS A 37 3.59 6.41 0.38
C HIS A 37 3.97 7.88 0.30
N GLY A 38 5.18 8.19 0.72
CA GLY A 38 5.67 9.55 0.67
C GLY A 38 6.90 9.73 1.51
N THR A 39 7.17 10.97 1.87
CA THR A 39 8.35 11.35 2.62
C THR A 39 7.94 12.11 3.88
N VAL A 40 8.62 11.81 4.99
CA VAL A 40 8.50 12.57 6.22
C VAL A 40 9.57 13.66 6.18
N LEU A 41 9.17 14.90 6.40
CA LEU A 41 10.04 16.07 6.31
C LEU A 41 10.11 16.78 7.68
N ASP A 42 11.26 17.42 7.94
CA ASP A 42 11.40 18.32 9.10
C ASP A 42 10.87 19.73 8.76
N LYS A 43 11.01 20.67 9.70
CA LYS A 43 10.56 22.05 9.49
C LYS A 43 11.22 22.73 8.30
N SER A 44 12.44 22.34 7.99
CA SER A 44 13.22 22.90 6.88
C SER A 44 12.97 22.16 5.57
N GLU A 45 11.99 21.22 5.55
CA GLU A 45 11.61 20.44 4.38
C GLU A 45 12.70 19.45 3.94
N ASN A 46 13.57 19.04 4.86
CA ASN A 46 14.55 18.00 4.61
C ASN A 46 13.98 16.63 4.99
N PRO A 47 14.31 15.56 4.25
CA PRO A 47 13.87 14.21 4.63
C PRO A 47 14.34 13.84 6.03
N LEU A 48 13.45 13.23 6.81
CA LEU A 48 13.70 12.94 8.21
C LEU A 48 13.80 11.44 8.44
N SER A 49 14.98 10.99 8.84
CA SER A 49 15.21 9.59 9.21
C SER A 49 14.64 9.33 10.61
N GLY A 50 14.14 8.11 10.81
CA GLY A 50 13.67 7.69 12.12
C GLY A 50 12.35 8.30 12.56
N GLY A 51 11.60 8.88 11.63
CA GLY A 51 10.24 9.35 11.90
C GLY A 51 9.29 8.17 12.00
N ILE A 52 8.34 8.24 12.92
CA ILE A 52 7.33 7.19 13.10
C ILE A 52 6.06 7.63 12.38
N VAL A 53 5.63 6.87 11.40
CA VAL A 53 4.40 7.14 10.65
C VAL A 53 3.30 6.23 11.18
N PHE A 54 2.16 6.82 11.54
CA PHE A 54 1.00 6.13 12.09
C PHE A 54 -0.12 6.12 11.05
N LEU A 55 -0.63 4.94 10.75
CA LEU A 55 -1.78 4.77 9.85
C LEU A 55 -2.92 4.15 10.65
N LYS A 56 -4.04 4.86 10.75
CA LYS A 56 -5.20 4.40 11.51
C LYS A 56 -6.32 4.02 10.55
N ASN A 57 -6.80 2.78 10.69
CA ASN A 57 -7.98 2.31 9.98
C ASN A 57 -9.21 2.87 10.70
N MET A 58 -9.99 3.71 10.00
CA MET A 58 -11.12 4.40 10.64
C MET A 58 -12.32 3.49 10.89
N ARG A 59 -12.37 2.32 10.28
CA ARG A 59 -13.42 1.34 10.54
C ARG A 59 -13.14 0.52 11.79
N THR A 60 -11.92 -0.04 11.88
CA THR A 60 -11.54 -0.93 12.99
C THR A 60 -10.88 -0.20 14.14
N LYS A 61 -10.40 1.03 13.90
CA LYS A 61 -9.58 1.83 14.82
C LYS A 61 -8.19 1.25 15.08
N GLY A 62 -7.80 0.23 14.32
CA GLY A 62 -6.46 -0.34 14.40
C GLY A 62 -5.41 0.60 13.83
N VAL A 63 -4.22 0.59 14.43
CA VAL A 63 -3.10 1.46 14.03
C VAL A 63 -1.92 0.62 13.60
N THR A 64 -1.36 0.95 12.44
CA THR A 64 -0.13 0.36 11.92
C THR A 64 0.95 1.45 11.90
N THR A 65 2.18 1.10 12.22
CA THR A 65 3.29 2.05 12.24
C THR A 65 4.39 1.64 11.27
N HIS A 66 5.13 2.65 10.82
CA HIS A 66 6.31 2.46 9.98
C HIS A 66 7.37 3.48 10.39
N ILE A 67 8.61 3.04 10.54
CA ILE A 67 9.73 3.93 10.88
C ILE A 67 10.47 4.26 9.58
N THR A 68 10.65 5.55 9.29
CA THR A 68 11.31 5.98 8.07
C THR A 68 12.80 5.64 8.07
N GLY A 69 13.32 5.30 6.89
CA GLY A 69 14.75 5.08 6.67
C GLY A 69 15.51 6.39 6.49
N GLU A 70 16.76 6.30 6.03
CA GLU A 70 17.65 7.45 5.87
C GLU A 70 17.10 8.49 4.88
N ASP A 71 16.33 8.04 3.90
CA ASP A 71 15.71 8.92 2.91
C ASP A 71 14.39 9.52 3.37
N GLY A 72 13.92 9.19 4.57
CA GLY A 72 12.67 9.69 5.11
C GLY A 72 11.41 9.09 4.49
N ASN A 73 11.54 8.07 3.67
CA ASN A 73 10.41 7.48 2.96
C ASN A 73 9.61 6.51 3.82
N TYR A 74 8.32 6.45 3.58
CA TYR A 74 7.43 5.47 4.18
C TYR A 74 6.49 4.91 3.10
N ARG A 75 5.93 3.74 3.37
CA ARG A 75 4.94 3.12 2.48
C ARG A 75 4.04 2.17 3.26
N PHE A 76 2.75 2.27 3.01
CA PHE A 76 1.74 1.30 3.46
C PHE A 76 1.02 0.77 2.23
N SER A 77 0.88 -0.54 2.13
CA SER A 77 0.21 -1.19 1.01
C SER A 77 -0.88 -2.11 1.54
N GLY A 78 -1.66 -2.67 0.63
CA GLY A 78 -2.75 -3.58 0.98
C GLY A 78 -3.92 -2.89 1.67
N LEU A 79 -4.14 -1.60 1.39
CA LEU A 79 -5.21 -0.83 2.02
C LEU A 79 -6.55 -1.08 1.33
N ASP A 80 -7.59 -1.24 2.15
CA ASP A 80 -8.95 -1.47 1.66
C ASP A 80 -9.49 -0.20 0.97
N PRO A 81 -9.92 -0.28 -0.31
CA PRO A 81 -10.42 0.89 -1.01
C PRO A 81 -11.75 1.43 -0.46
N ASN A 82 -12.45 0.65 0.36
CA ASN A 82 -13.74 1.05 0.95
C ASN A 82 -13.62 1.60 2.36
N VAL A 83 -12.39 1.80 2.85
CA VAL A 83 -12.12 2.25 4.21
C VAL A 83 -11.35 3.56 4.18
N ASP A 84 -11.72 4.50 5.04
CA ASP A 84 -10.94 5.71 5.26
C ASP A 84 -9.82 5.42 6.24
N TYR A 85 -8.67 6.05 6.01
CA TYR A 85 -7.50 5.95 6.88
C TYR A 85 -7.04 7.36 7.25
N GLU A 86 -6.53 7.50 8.47
CA GLU A 86 -5.85 8.72 8.91
C GLU A 86 -4.37 8.43 9.07
N ILE A 87 -3.53 9.36 8.61
CA ILE A 87 -2.08 9.20 8.61
C ILE A 87 -1.41 10.46 9.18
N HIS A 88 -0.44 10.25 10.05
CA HIS A 88 0.41 11.32 10.57
C HIS A 88 1.77 10.75 10.96
N ALA A 89 2.74 11.63 11.18
CA ALA A 89 4.08 11.22 11.60
C ALA A 89 4.50 11.96 12.87
N GLU A 90 5.38 11.33 13.65
CA GLU A 90 5.92 11.91 14.89
C GLU A 90 7.40 11.57 15.03
N LYS A 91 8.14 12.46 15.66
CA LYS A 91 9.50 12.20 16.12
C LYS A 91 9.85 13.16 17.25
N GLU A 92 10.29 12.63 18.39
CA GLU A 92 10.79 13.42 19.53
C GLU A 92 9.82 14.52 19.97
N GLY A 93 8.53 14.18 20.05
CA GLY A 93 7.50 15.11 20.52
C GLY A 93 7.02 16.10 19.47
N ILE A 94 7.51 16.01 18.24
CA ILE A 94 7.06 16.84 17.13
C ILE A 94 6.20 15.97 16.21
N THR A 95 5.10 16.53 15.73
CA THR A 95 4.12 15.80 14.91
C THR A 95 3.79 16.57 13.64
N SER A 96 3.29 15.84 12.65
CA SER A 96 2.69 16.42 11.44
C SER A 96 1.20 16.64 11.65
N ILE A 97 0.57 17.36 10.72
CA ILE A 97 -0.89 17.34 10.63
C ILE A 97 -1.35 15.93 10.28
N THR A 98 -2.57 15.60 10.65
CA THR A 98 -3.21 14.35 10.25
C THR A 98 -3.85 14.53 8.89
N LYS A 99 -3.51 13.66 7.95
CA LYS A 99 -4.11 13.64 6.61
C LYS A 99 -5.02 12.44 6.48
N THR A 100 -6.04 12.56 5.65
CA THR A 100 -7.02 11.49 5.44
C THR A 100 -6.82 10.86 4.06
N VAL A 101 -6.79 9.53 4.02
CA VAL A 101 -6.89 8.76 2.78
C VAL A 101 -8.34 8.33 2.66
N SER A 102 -9.09 9.01 1.80
CA SER A 102 -10.53 8.83 1.68
C SER A 102 -10.87 7.60 0.83
N SER A 103 -11.95 6.91 1.20
CA SER A 103 -12.50 5.84 0.36
C SER A 103 -13.05 6.36 -0.97
N PHE A 104 -13.32 7.66 -1.05
CA PHE A 104 -13.76 8.30 -2.30
C PHE A 104 -12.60 8.60 -3.25
N ASP A 105 -11.37 8.53 -2.78
CA ASP A 105 -10.19 8.71 -3.63
C ASP A 105 -9.96 7.44 -4.43
N SER A 106 -10.09 7.54 -5.76
CA SER A 106 -10.00 6.39 -6.66
C SER A 106 -8.57 5.99 -7.02
N ARG A 107 -7.58 6.75 -6.57
CA ARG A 107 -6.17 6.44 -6.89
C ARG A 107 -5.73 5.19 -6.15
N LYS A 108 -5.01 4.32 -6.85
CA LYS A 108 -4.43 3.12 -6.24
C LYS A 108 -3.14 3.42 -5.50
N ASP A 109 -2.42 4.44 -5.94
CA ASP A 109 -1.16 4.89 -5.36
C ASP A 109 -1.33 6.33 -4.93
N ILE A 110 -1.32 6.56 -3.63
CA ILE A 110 -1.55 7.89 -3.06
C ILE A 110 -0.24 8.39 -2.47
N VAL A 111 0.20 9.59 -2.89
CA VAL A 111 1.45 10.19 -2.42
C VAL A 111 1.14 11.31 -1.45
N LEU A 112 1.63 11.19 -0.21
CA LEU A 112 1.44 12.19 0.83
C LEU A 112 2.76 12.49 1.53
N SER A 113 3.16 13.76 1.56
CA SER A 113 4.30 14.20 2.36
C SER A 113 3.81 14.63 3.74
N LEU A 114 4.56 14.28 4.77
CA LEU A 114 4.22 14.59 6.16
C LEU A 114 5.32 15.45 6.75
N LYS A 115 4.98 16.69 7.10
CA LYS A 115 5.94 17.65 7.64
C LYS A 115 5.78 17.76 9.15
N LEU A 116 6.86 17.54 9.89
CA LEU A 116 6.86 17.63 11.35
C LEU A 116 7.12 19.07 11.76
N ASP A 117 6.05 19.83 11.89
CA ASP A 117 6.11 21.27 12.19
C ASP A 117 5.30 21.68 13.42
N ARG A 118 4.76 20.73 14.17
CA ARG A 118 3.90 20.99 15.33
C ARG A 118 4.39 20.24 16.54
N LYS A 119 4.27 20.87 17.71
CA LYS A 119 4.48 20.14 18.96
C LYS A 119 3.29 19.24 19.23
N ARG A 120 3.57 18.01 19.68
CA ARG A 120 2.51 17.11 20.12
C ARG A 120 1.82 17.71 21.33
N PRO A 121 0.46 17.75 21.34
CA PRO A 121 -0.25 18.28 22.52
C PRO A 121 0.07 17.46 23.77
N GLU A 122 0.40 18.15 24.84
CA GLU A 122 0.56 17.51 26.14
C GLU A 122 -0.81 17.39 26.80
N LYS A 123 -1.03 16.26 27.44
CA LYS A 123 -2.25 16.07 28.22
C LYS A 123 -2.12 16.63 29.61
#